data_81f6c9f14701e86f74df6f47552b1bed
#
_entry.id   81f6c9f14701e86f74df6f47552b1bed
#
_cell.length_a   1.000
_cell.length_b   1.000
_cell.length_c   1.000
_cell.angle_alpha   90.00
_cell.angle_beta   90.00
_cell.angle_gamma   90.00
#
_symmetry.space_group_name_H-M   'P 1'
#
loop_
_entity.id
_entity.type
_entity.pdbx_description
1 polymer ?
#
loop_
_entity_poly.entity_id
_entity_poly.type
_entity_poly.pdbx_seq_one_letter_code
_entity_poly.pdbx_strand_id
1 'polypeptide(L)'
;MTAVGTETAPVWDDLVGQEHTVEVLAAAARAAELTRRGERAEGMTHAWLFTGPPGSGRSNAARAFAAALQCPRGGCGVCEACHTVLAGTHADVEVVNTSMLSISVKVARALVMRAAHHPAGGRWQVMIIEDADRLSDPAANALLKAIEEPTPSTIWLLCAPSLEDVLPTVRSRCRHVPLRTPPSATVAEVLVRRDGVDPAMATFVARAAQGHIGRAKRLATDEDARMRRHAVLRLPLSLGTLASALEAAADLIEAGTAEANEATADLDALEIENLKRAMGVGQGSRQPPGFAPALKEMARQQKARATRSRRDSIDRALIDLASFYRDVLVLQAGADVELVNDEEREAVARVARTSSPVQTLRRIDAVLIARDAIDAAAAPLLAVEAMTVSLRAG
;
A
#
# COMPACT_ATOMS: atom_id res chain seq x y z
N MET A 1 28.38 2.04 32.76
CA MET A 1 27.60 2.87 31.84
C MET A 1 26.40 2.03 31.42
N THR A 2 25.30 2.21 32.13
CA THR A 2 24.02 1.55 31.89
C THR A 2 23.40 2.15 30.62
N ALA A 3 23.18 1.32 29.59
CA ALA A 3 22.42 1.71 28.42
C ALA A 3 20.99 2.08 28.88
N VAL A 4 20.68 3.35 28.79
CA VAL A 4 19.30 3.85 28.92
C VAL A 4 18.55 3.29 27.72
N GLY A 5 17.75 2.25 27.94
CA GLY A 5 16.80 1.78 26.95
C GLY A 5 15.88 2.96 26.59
N THR A 6 16.02 3.46 25.38
CA THR A 6 15.10 4.44 24.82
C THR A 6 13.75 3.74 24.63
N GLU A 7 12.85 3.90 25.63
CA GLU A 7 11.43 3.58 25.40
C GLU A 7 10.98 4.34 24.16
N THR A 8 10.74 3.62 23.08
CA THR A 8 10.20 4.21 21.85
C THR A 8 8.79 4.72 22.13
N ALA A 9 8.48 5.91 21.63
CA ALA A 9 7.16 6.50 21.82
C ALA A 9 6.07 5.62 21.13
N PRO A 10 4.87 5.46 21.71
CA PRO A 10 3.82 4.55 21.23
C PRO A 10 3.40 4.70 19.77
N VAL A 11 3.61 5.86 19.12
CA VAL A 11 3.30 6.03 17.69
C VAL A 11 4.15 5.16 16.76
N TRP A 12 5.27 4.61 17.25
CA TRP A 12 6.17 3.75 16.49
C TRP A 12 5.84 2.24 16.59
N ASP A 13 4.92 1.85 17.48
CA ASP A 13 4.62 0.44 17.80
C ASP A 13 4.08 -0.34 16.59
N ASP A 14 3.48 0.36 15.63
CA ASP A 14 2.98 -0.22 14.38
C ASP A 14 4.08 -0.41 13.30
N LEU A 15 5.31 0.07 13.55
CA LEU A 15 6.45 -0.07 12.63
C LEU A 15 7.28 -1.32 12.94
N VAL A 16 6.66 -2.45 12.72
CA VAL A 16 7.16 -3.77 13.06
C VAL A 16 8.37 -4.14 12.20
N GLY A 17 9.48 -4.56 12.84
CA GLY A 17 10.72 -4.94 12.15
C GLY A 17 11.46 -3.76 11.49
N GLN A 18 11.21 -2.52 11.96
CA GLN A 18 11.76 -1.29 11.41
C GLN A 18 12.59 -0.51 12.46
N GLU A 19 13.26 -1.19 13.36
CA GLU A 19 13.95 -0.60 14.53
C GLU A 19 14.88 0.53 14.12
N HIS A 20 15.73 0.31 13.11
CA HIS A 20 16.65 1.33 12.61
C HIS A 20 15.92 2.55 12.01
N THR A 21 14.84 2.31 11.27
CA THR A 21 14.01 3.38 10.71
C THR A 21 13.37 4.21 11.83
N VAL A 22 12.86 3.55 12.86
CA VAL A 22 12.29 4.21 14.04
C VAL A 22 13.33 5.08 14.74
N GLU A 23 14.56 4.59 14.94
CA GLU A 23 15.65 5.36 15.55
C GLU A 23 15.95 6.65 14.76
N VAL A 24 16.05 6.54 13.42
CA VAL A 24 16.31 7.67 12.53
C VAL A 24 15.18 8.71 12.60
N LEU A 25 13.92 8.25 12.52
CA LEU A 25 12.76 9.15 12.53
C LEU A 25 12.53 9.77 13.90
N ALA A 26 12.72 9.03 14.99
CA ALA A 26 12.63 9.56 16.35
C ALA A 26 13.74 10.58 16.63
N ALA A 27 14.96 10.36 16.15
CA ALA A 27 16.04 11.34 16.25
C ALA A 27 15.70 12.61 15.46
N ALA A 28 15.16 12.49 14.25
CA ALA A 28 14.73 13.63 13.44
C ALA A 28 13.58 14.42 14.10
N ALA A 29 12.60 13.72 14.71
CA ALA A 29 11.51 14.38 15.44
C ALA A 29 12.02 15.15 16.66
N ARG A 30 13.01 14.61 17.38
CA ARG A 30 13.69 15.35 18.48
C ARG A 30 14.46 16.57 17.96
N ALA A 31 15.19 16.43 16.85
CA ALA A 31 15.89 17.55 16.22
C ALA A 31 14.93 18.66 15.77
N ALA A 32 13.77 18.27 15.20
CA ALA A 32 12.71 19.20 14.81
C ALA A 32 12.18 20.01 16.01
N GLU A 33 12.00 19.37 17.17
CA GLU A 33 11.56 20.07 18.40
C GLU A 33 12.62 21.05 18.92
N LEU A 34 13.91 20.68 18.89
CA LEU A 34 15.00 21.59 19.27
C LEU A 34 15.05 22.81 18.33
N THR A 35 14.98 22.58 17.02
CA THR A 35 14.94 23.67 16.02
C THR A 35 13.77 24.62 16.27
N ARG A 36 12.59 24.09 16.62
CA ARG A 36 11.41 24.89 16.94
C ARG A 36 11.61 25.76 18.19
N ARG A 37 12.43 25.32 19.13
CA ARG A 37 12.82 26.07 20.32
C ARG A 37 13.93 27.10 20.07
N GLY A 38 14.41 27.18 18.83
CA GLY A 38 15.53 28.08 18.47
C GLY A 38 16.91 27.50 18.78
N GLU A 39 16.99 26.22 19.10
CA GLU A 39 18.25 25.51 19.34
C GLU A 39 18.81 24.92 18.02
N ARG A 40 20.12 24.89 17.88
CA ARG A 40 20.76 24.23 16.73
C ARG A 40 20.64 22.71 16.90
N ALA A 41 20.02 22.05 15.93
CA ALA A 41 19.96 20.60 15.89
C ALA A 41 20.18 20.09 14.46
N GLU A 42 20.93 19.00 14.35
CA GLU A 42 21.19 18.32 13.09
C GLU A 42 20.26 17.10 12.95
N GLY A 43 20.02 16.67 11.71
CA GLY A 43 19.27 15.43 11.41
C GLY A 43 17.82 15.62 10.98
N MET A 44 17.24 16.83 11.10
CA MET A 44 15.94 17.14 10.51
C MET A 44 16.11 17.75 9.12
N THR A 45 15.28 17.33 8.18
CA THR A 45 15.15 17.91 6.83
C THR A 45 13.68 18.09 6.49
N HIS A 46 13.41 18.95 5.52
CA HIS A 46 12.06 19.30 5.10
C HIS A 46 11.39 18.30 4.13
N ALA A 47 12.17 17.39 3.53
CA ALA A 47 11.64 16.41 2.59
C ALA A 47 12.21 15.00 2.84
N TRP A 48 11.31 14.02 2.86
CA TRP A 48 11.62 12.63 3.16
C TRP A 48 10.96 11.71 2.11
N LEU A 49 11.69 10.66 1.71
CA LEU A 49 11.19 9.66 0.78
C LEU A 49 11.27 8.27 1.44
N PHE A 50 10.11 7.74 1.79
CA PHE A 50 9.94 6.40 2.35
C PHE A 50 9.80 5.41 1.21
N THR A 51 10.72 4.44 1.11
CA THR A 51 10.62 3.39 0.09
C THR A 51 10.57 2.01 0.72
N GLY A 52 10.01 1.06 0.00
CA GLY A 52 9.93 -0.33 0.41
C GLY A 52 8.78 -1.05 -0.32
N PRO A 53 8.79 -2.38 -0.38
CA PRO A 53 7.76 -3.13 -1.08
C PRO A 53 6.35 -2.90 -0.46
N PRO A 54 5.28 -3.22 -1.18
CA PRO A 54 3.93 -3.19 -0.63
C PRO A 54 3.86 -3.94 0.70
N GLY A 55 3.24 -3.33 1.72
CA GLY A 55 3.14 -3.91 3.06
C GLY A 55 4.32 -3.63 4.00
N SER A 56 5.41 -3.01 3.56
CA SER A 56 6.54 -2.63 4.43
C SER A 56 6.22 -1.57 5.49
N GLY A 57 5.05 -0.92 5.42
CA GLY A 57 4.61 0.07 6.40
C GLY A 57 4.99 1.52 6.07
N ARG A 58 5.27 1.85 4.80
CA ARG A 58 5.64 3.22 4.36
C ARG A 58 4.67 4.30 4.84
N SER A 59 3.38 4.14 4.55
CA SER A 59 2.35 5.10 4.96
C SER A 59 2.23 5.18 6.48
N ASN A 60 2.37 4.05 7.19
CA ASN A 60 2.38 4.03 8.65
C ASN A 60 3.60 4.78 9.20
N ALA A 61 4.78 4.60 8.60
CA ALA A 61 6.00 5.31 8.99
C ALA A 61 5.86 6.83 8.79
N ALA A 62 5.31 7.25 7.63
CA ALA A 62 5.06 8.66 7.36
C ALA A 62 4.04 9.26 8.34
N ARG A 63 2.94 8.56 8.64
CA ARG A 63 1.92 9.00 9.61
C ARG A 63 2.45 9.02 11.04
N ALA A 64 3.21 8.01 11.46
CA ALA A 64 3.85 7.97 12.78
C ALA A 64 4.86 9.12 12.95
N PHE A 65 5.64 9.40 11.91
CA PHE A 65 6.57 10.53 11.91
C PHE A 65 5.83 11.88 11.97
N ALA A 66 4.76 12.05 11.20
CA ALA A 66 3.90 13.24 11.29
C ALA A 66 3.30 13.40 12.69
N ALA A 67 2.82 12.30 13.31
CA ALA A 67 2.32 12.32 14.67
C ALA A 67 3.38 12.70 15.69
N ALA A 68 4.62 12.21 15.53
CA ALA A 68 5.75 12.59 16.39
C ALA A 68 6.11 14.07 16.25
N LEU A 69 6.07 14.63 15.04
CA LEU A 69 6.30 16.04 14.76
C LEU A 69 5.24 16.96 15.37
N GLN A 70 3.97 16.55 15.35
CA GLN A 70 2.87 17.31 15.92
C GLN A 70 2.73 17.15 17.45
N CYS A 71 3.27 16.07 17.99
CA CYS A 71 3.16 15.76 19.42
C CYS A 71 4.17 16.56 20.26
N PRO A 72 3.75 17.32 21.29
CA PRO A 72 4.67 18.01 22.19
C PRO A 72 5.57 17.05 23.00
N ARG A 73 5.22 15.77 23.08
CA ARG A 73 5.95 14.72 23.79
C ARG A 73 6.66 13.74 22.82
N GLY A 74 6.86 14.13 21.53
CA GLY A 74 7.60 13.35 20.56
C GLY A 74 6.94 12.04 20.11
N GLY A 75 5.60 11.95 20.12
CA GLY A 75 4.88 10.80 19.61
C GLY A 75 4.28 9.89 20.69
N CYS A 76 3.70 10.46 21.75
CA CYS A 76 3.17 9.71 22.89
C CYS A 76 1.98 8.78 22.61
N GLY A 77 1.37 8.82 21.42
CA GLY A 77 0.26 7.96 21.01
C GLY A 77 -1.11 8.28 21.63
N VAL A 78 -1.15 9.06 22.73
CA VAL A 78 -2.37 9.27 23.55
C VAL A 78 -2.88 10.71 23.57
N CYS A 79 -2.18 11.67 23.00
CA CYS A 79 -2.67 13.06 22.94
C CYS A 79 -3.53 13.29 21.69
N GLU A 80 -4.30 14.37 21.70
CA GLU A 80 -5.18 14.77 20.61
C GLU A 80 -4.44 14.88 19.26
N ALA A 81 -3.24 15.48 19.27
CA ALA A 81 -2.42 15.58 18.06
C ALA A 81 -2.05 14.19 17.50
N CYS A 82 -1.64 13.24 18.35
CA CYS A 82 -1.37 11.88 17.89
C CYS A 82 -2.62 11.20 17.33
N HIS A 83 -3.75 11.29 18.05
CA HIS A 83 -5.00 10.67 17.61
C HIS A 83 -5.50 11.26 16.28
N THR A 84 -5.52 12.58 16.14
CA THR A 84 -6.01 13.24 14.93
C THR A 84 -5.11 13.01 13.72
N VAL A 85 -3.78 12.96 13.91
CA VAL A 85 -2.84 12.63 12.82
C VAL A 85 -3.01 11.18 12.37
N LEU A 86 -3.04 10.23 13.30
CA LEU A 86 -3.22 8.81 12.96
C LEU A 86 -4.59 8.52 12.34
N ALA A 87 -5.64 9.24 12.75
CA ALA A 87 -6.96 9.19 12.16
C ALA A 87 -7.08 9.95 10.82
N GLY A 88 -6.05 10.71 10.41
CA GLY A 88 -6.07 11.51 9.17
C GLY A 88 -6.97 12.74 9.21
N THR A 89 -7.26 13.28 10.39
CA THR A 89 -8.17 14.43 10.61
C THR A 89 -7.48 15.68 11.17
N HIS A 90 -6.15 15.65 11.32
CA HIS A 90 -5.39 16.78 11.86
C HIS A 90 -5.35 17.95 10.88
N ALA A 91 -5.66 19.18 11.33
CA ALA A 91 -5.76 20.36 10.49
C ALA A 91 -4.47 20.71 9.72
N ASP A 92 -3.30 20.46 10.32
CA ASP A 92 -1.99 20.80 9.76
C ASP A 92 -1.29 19.58 9.10
N VAL A 93 -1.99 18.46 8.91
CA VAL A 93 -1.46 17.27 8.23
C VAL A 93 -2.38 16.91 7.08
N GLU A 94 -1.89 17.11 5.88
CA GLU A 94 -2.61 16.74 4.67
C GLU A 94 -2.11 15.40 4.17
N VAL A 95 -3.02 14.44 4.01
CA VAL A 95 -2.70 13.11 3.49
C VAL A 95 -3.31 12.95 2.12
N VAL A 96 -2.48 12.81 1.10
CA VAL A 96 -2.91 12.45 -0.25
C VAL A 96 -2.62 10.99 -0.47
N ASN A 97 -3.68 10.21 -0.48
CA ASN A 97 -3.71 8.90 -1.09
C ASN A 97 -4.55 9.00 -2.36
N THR A 98 -4.14 8.36 -3.41
CA THR A 98 -4.95 8.39 -4.61
C THR A 98 -5.75 7.11 -4.77
N SER A 99 -7.07 7.24 -4.86
CA SER A 99 -7.94 6.18 -5.36
C SER A 99 -7.92 6.08 -6.89
N MET A 100 -7.24 7.04 -7.55
CA MET A 100 -7.09 7.12 -9.00
C MET A 100 -5.81 6.40 -9.45
N LEU A 101 -5.65 6.22 -10.76
CA LEU A 101 -4.45 5.62 -11.36
C LEU A 101 -3.23 6.56 -11.31
N SER A 102 -3.46 7.87 -11.24
CA SER A 102 -2.39 8.87 -11.14
C SER A 102 -2.82 10.10 -10.34
N ILE A 103 -1.83 10.78 -9.74
CA ILE A 103 -2.00 12.07 -9.09
C ILE A 103 -1.81 13.16 -10.13
N SER A 104 -2.86 13.94 -10.36
CA SER A 104 -2.85 14.99 -11.38
C SER A 104 -2.12 16.26 -10.93
N VAL A 105 -1.68 17.09 -11.89
CA VAL A 105 -1.09 18.39 -11.63
C VAL A 105 -2.02 19.34 -10.83
N LYS A 106 -3.34 19.17 -10.96
CA LYS A 106 -4.31 19.95 -10.19
C LYS A 106 -4.21 19.64 -8.69
N VAL A 107 -4.10 18.36 -8.33
CA VAL A 107 -3.92 17.92 -6.94
C VAL A 107 -2.58 18.43 -6.42
N ALA A 108 -1.49 18.25 -7.18
CA ALA A 108 -0.16 18.72 -6.79
C ALA A 108 -0.14 20.24 -6.52
N ARG A 109 -0.75 21.06 -7.38
CA ARG A 109 -0.85 22.51 -7.17
C ARG A 109 -1.67 22.87 -5.93
N ALA A 110 -2.75 22.15 -5.64
CA ALA A 110 -3.53 22.36 -4.42
C ALA A 110 -2.69 22.07 -3.17
N LEU A 111 -1.87 21.00 -3.21
CA LEU A 111 -0.92 20.70 -2.13
C LEU A 111 0.13 21.78 -1.94
N VAL A 112 0.72 22.31 -3.02
CA VAL A 112 1.67 23.41 -2.96
C VAL A 112 1.04 24.65 -2.30
N MET A 113 -0.19 24.99 -2.68
CA MET A 113 -0.91 26.09 -2.04
C MET A 113 -1.15 25.84 -0.55
N ARG A 114 -1.53 24.61 -0.19
CA ARG A 114 -1.73 24.22 1.20
C ARG A 114 -0.43 24.28 2.01
N ALA A 115 0.66 23.78 1.44
CA ALA A 115 2.00 23.79 2.03
C ALA A 115 2.53 25.20 2.31
N ALA A 116 2.04 26.21 1.59
CA ALA A 116 2.43 27.60 1.79
C ALA A 116 1.73 28.29 2.99
N HIS A 117 0.70 27.65 3.57
CA HIS A 117 0.04 28.19 4.76
C HIS A 117 0.84 27.91 6.02
N HIS A 118 0.73 28.83 6.99
CA HIS A 118 1.25 28.59 8.32
C HIS A 118 0.39 27.54 9.05
N PRO A 119 1.02 26.65 9.83
CA PRO A 119 0.29 25.66 10.61
C PRO A 119 -0.63 26.32 11.66
N ALA A 120 -1.89 25.88 11.74
CA ALA A 120 -2.88 26.40 12.69
C ALA A 120 -2.48 26.07 14.15
N GLY A 121 -1.89 24.89 14.39
CA GLY A 121 -1.36 24.48 15.68
C GLY A 121 0.02 25.06 16.03
N GLY A 122 0.61 25.86 15.15
CA GLY A 122 1.91 26.52 15.39
C GLY A 122 3.12 25.57 15.43
N ARG A 123 3.00 24.32 14.94
CA ARG A 123 4.11 23.35 14.88
C ARG A 123 4.58 23.15 13.45
N TRP A 124 4.08 22.17 12.76
CA TRP A 124 4.51 21.80 11.41
C TRP A 124 3.33 21.68 10.47
N GLN A 125 3.47 22.18 9.25
CA GLN A 125 2.59 21.87 8.13
C GLN A 125 3.14 20.64 7.43
N VAL A 126 2.45 19.48 7.52
CA VAL A 126 2.96 18.21 7.00
C VAL A 126 2.14 17.77 5.79
N MET A 127 2.84 17.53 4.67
CA MET A 127 2.26 17.01 3.43
C MET A 127 2.68 15.56 3.23
N ILE A 128 1.76 14.61 3.31
CA ILE A 128 2.00 13.18 3.06
C ILE A 128 1.46 12.80 1.71
N ILE A 129 2.30 12.24 0.83
CA ILE A 129 1.91 11.67 -0.47
C ILE A 129 2.19 10.16 -0.41
N GLU A 130 1.14 9.35 -0.21
CA GLU A 130 1.28 7.91 0.01
C GLU A 130 1.62 7.11 -1.25
N ASP A 131 1.31 7.64 -2.44
CA ASP A 131 1.58 7.02 -3.74
C ASP A 131 2.42 7.98 -4.62
N ALA A 132 3.63 8.33 -4.21
CA ALA A 132 4.47 9.29 -4.94
C ALA A 132 4.94 8.75 -6.31
N ASP A 133 4.98 7.44 -6.49
CA ASP A 133 5.17 6.74 -7.76
C ASP A 133 4.07 7.04 -8.79
N ARG A 134 2.90 7.45 -8.33
CA ARG A 134 1.74 7.79 -9.17
C ARG A 134 1.63 9.26 -9.54
N LEU A 135 2.61 10.07 -9.15
CA LEU A 135 2.69 11.45 -9.61
C LEU A 135 2.92 11.48 -11.14
N SER A 136 2.02 12.12 -11.88
CA SER A 136 2.31 12.41 -13.29
C SER A 136 3.51 13.36 -13.39
N ASP A 137 4.29 13.31 -14.47
CA ASP A 137 5.44 14.20 -14.66
C ASP A 137 5.12 15.69 -14.45
N PRO A 138 3.97 16.22 -14.96
CA PRO A 138 3.59 17.59 -14.65
C PRO A 138 3.25 17.83 -13.17
N ALA A 139 2.74 16.79 -12.45
CA ALA A 139 2.45 16.91 -11.04
C ALA A 139 3.73 16.92 -10.21
N ALA A 140 4.66 16.01 -10.49
CA ALA A 140 5.97 15.97 -9.83
C ALA A 140 6.75 17.28 -10.04
N ASN A 141 6.78 17.79 -11.28
CA ASN A 141 7.43 19.06 -11.58
C ASN A 141 6.79 20.26 -10.86
N ALA A 142 5.47 20.23 -10.64
CA ALA A 142 4.79 21.27 -9.87
C ALA A 142 5.20 21.29 -8.39
N LEU A 143 5.64 20.16 -7.84
CA LEU A 143 6.10 20.05 -6.44
C LEU A 143 7.56 20.48 -6.25
N LEU A 144 8.40 20.46 -7.31
CA LEU A 144 9.84 20.65 -7.18
C LEU A 144 10.21 21.92 -6.43
N LYS A 145 9.61 23.07 -6.81
CA LYS A 145 9.91 24.36 -6.15
C LYS A 145 9.53 24.34 -4.66
N ALA A 146 8.39 23.75 -4.32
CA ALA A 146 7.94 23.68 -2.93
C ALA A 146 8.76 22.68 -2.09
N ILE A 147 9.40 21.70 -2.75
CA ILE A 147 10.35 20.78 -2.10
C ILE A 147 11.73 21.40 -1.98
N GLU A 148 12.18 22.20 -2.94
CA GLU A 148 13.49 22.88 -2.91
C GLU A 148 13.53 24.04 -1.91
N GLU A 149 12.51 24.88 -1.94
CA GLU A 149 12.39 26.11 -1.14
C GLU A 149 11.09 26.08 -0.31
N PRO A 150 10.98 25.17 0.68
CA PRO A 150 9.77 25.07 1.48
C PRO A 150 9.62 26.29 2.40
N THR A 151 8.39 26.57 2.79
CA THR A 151 8.16 27.48 3.92
C THR A 151 8.79 26.90 5.20
N PRO A 152 9.26 27.74 6.15
CA PRO A 152 10.08 27.28 7.28
C PRO A 152 9.47 26.19 8.16
N SER A 153 8.14 26.05 8.14
CA SER A 153 7.40 25.06 8.96
C SER A 153 6.83 23.92 8.15
N THR A 154 7.21 23.76 6.87
CA THR A 154 6.62 22.73 5.99
C THR A 154 7.53 21.52 5.86
N ILE A 155 6.91 20.32 5.95
CA ILE A 155 7.58 19.02 5.81
C ILE A 155 6.85 18.18 4.79
N TRP A 156 7.59 17.62 3.84
CA TRP A 156 7.11 16.73 2.80
C TRP A 156 7.49 15.28 3.12
N LEU A 157 6.51 14.38 3.14
CA LEU A 157 6.69 12.95 3.37
C LEU A 157 6.15 12.21 2.15
N LEU A 158 7.03 11.68 1.33
CA LEU A 158 6.70 10.97 0.09
C LEU A 158 6.87 9.47 0.33
N CYS A 159 5.94 8.64 -0.17
CA CYS A 159 6.03 7.19 -0.11
C CYS A 159 5.99 6.59 -1.52
N ALA A 160 6.91 5.68 -1.82
CA ALA A 160 6.97 4.98 -3.10
C ALA A 160 7.46 3.52 -2.92
N PRO A 161 7.15 2.58 -3.84
CA PRO A 161 7.62 1.20 -3.74
C PRO A 161 9.14 1.09 -3.81
N SER A 162 9.78 1.84 -4.71
CA SER A 162 11.23 1.89 -4.86
C SER A 162 11.72 3.32 -5.12
N LEU A 163 13.04 3.52 -5.14
CA LEU A 163 13.65 4.81 -5.52
C LEU A 163 13.46 5.10 -7.01
N GLU A 164 13.43 4.06 -7.81
CA GLU A 164 13.35 4.13 -9.27
C GLU A 164 11.97 4.61 -9.73
N ASP A 165 10.93 4.38 -8.92
CA ASP A 165 9.55 4.79 -9.18
C ASP A 165 9.31 6.29 -8.99
N VAL A 166 10.31 7.01 -8.46
CA VAL A 166 10.24 8.47 -8.23
C VAL A 166 11.21 9.19 -9.15
N LEU A 167 10.74 10.27 -9.78
CA LEU A 167 11.58 11.08 -10.66
C LEU A 167 12.89 11.48 -10.00
N PRO A 168 14.05 11.36 -10.70
CA PRO A 168 15.36 11.70 -10.15
C PRO A 168 15.45 13.11 -9.55
N THR A 169 14.70 14.05 -10.14
CA THR A 169 14.63 15.44 -9.68
C THR A 169 13.97 15.60 -8.31
N VAL A 170 12.99 14.78 -7.99
CA VAL A 170 12.31 14.76 -6.68
C VAL A 170 13.17 14.00 -5.67
N ARG A 171 13.61 12.78 -6.01
CA ARG A 171 14.37 11.93 -5.07
C ARG A 171 15.69 12.55 -4.61
N SER A 172 16.36 13.33 -5.47
CA SER A 172 17.64 13.98 -5.12
C SER A 172 17.51 15.05 -4.04
N ARG A 173 16.30 15.50 -3.72
CA ARG A 173 15.97 16.53 -2.73
C ARG A 173 15.37 15.96 -1.46
N CYS A 174 15.13 14.66 -1.43
CA CYS A 174 14.53 13.97 -0.29
C CYS A 174 15.57 13.16 0.48
N ARG A 175 15.49 13.15 1.79
CA ARG A 175 16.20 12.18 2.60
C ARG A 175 15.53 10.82 2.47
N HIS A 176 16.28 9.84 1.99
CA HIS A 176 15.78 8.50 1.78
C HIS A 176 15.70 7.71 3.08
N VAL A 177 14.56 7.02 3.26
CA VAL A 177 14.26 6.12 4.39
C VAL A 177 13.77 4.78 3.81
N PRO A 178 14.64 3.79 3.70
CA PRO A 178 14.24 2.47 3.23
C PRO A 178 13.54 1.68 4.33
N LEU A 179 12.40 1.06 4.00
CA LEU A 179 11.69 0.11 4.84
C LEU A 179 11.86 -1.30 4.28
N ARG A 180 12.03 -2.25 5.18
CA ARG A 180 12.17 -3.67 4.84
C ARG A 180 10.82 -4.39 4.98
N THR A 181 10.68 -5.50 4.29
CA THR A 181 9.56 -6.42 4.55
C THR A 181 9.74 -7.03 5.94
N PRO A 182 8.76 -6.91 6.85
CA PRO A 182 8.84 -7.54 8.16
C PRO A 182 8.92 -9.06 8.03
N PRO A 183 9.69 -9.76 8.90
CA PRO A 183 9.66 -11.22 8.99
C PRO A 183 8.25 -11.73 9.30
N SER A 184 7.88 -12.89 8.73
CA SER A 184 6.55 -13.49 8.97
C SER A 184 6.27 -13.76 10.46
N ALA A 185 7.29 -14.19 11.21
CA ALA A 185 7.17 -14.39 12.65
C ALA A 185 6.75 -13.11 13.39
N THR A 186 7.39 -11.99 13.06
CA THR A 186 7.07 -10.69 13.69
C THR A 186 5.67 -10.20 13.29
N VAL A 187 5.24 -10.45 12.05
CA VAL A 187 3.86 -10.15 11.62
C VAL A 187 2.85 -11.01 12.40
N ALA A 188 3.14 -12.30 12.61
CA ALA A 188 2.28 -13.18 13.40
C ALA A 188 2.14 -12.71 14.85
N GLU A 189 3.25 -12.33 15.50
CA GLU A 189 3.23 -11.78 16.86
C GLU A 189 2.35 -10.53 16.98
N VAL A 190 2.43 -9.63 15.98
CA VAL A 190 1.58 -8.42 15.98
C VAL A 190 0.11 -8.76 15.82
N LEU A 191 -0.24 -9.68 14.94
CA LEU A 191 -1.64 -10.10 14.75
C LEU A 191 -2.21 -10.73 16.04
N VAL A 192 -1.43 -11.55 16.75
CA VAL A 192 -1.85 -12.13 18.03
C VAL A 192 -2.01 -11.04 19.08
N ARG A 193 -0.99 -10.20 19.27
CA ARG A 193 -0.97 -9.20 20.34
C ARG A 193 -1.99 -8.08 20.14
N ARG A 194 -2.09 -7.55 18.91
CA ARG A 194 -2.90 -6.36 18.60
C ARG A 194 -4.31 -6.69 18.16
N ASP A 195 -4.44 -7.70 17.28
CA ASP A 195 -5.72 -8.01 16.64
C ASP A 195 -6.40 -9.24 17.27
N GLY A 196 -5.79 -9.90 18.26
CA GLY A 196 -6.36 -11.06 18.96
C GLY A 196 -6.54 -12.30 18.08
N VAL A 197 -5.78 -12.41 17.00
CA VAL A 197 -5.83 -13.55 16.07
C VAL A 197 -5.28 -14.79 16.73
N ASP A 198 -5.92 -15.94 16.52
CA ASP A 198 -5.39 -17.23 16.97
C ASP A 198 -3.95 -17.46 16.49
N PRO A 199 -3.01 -17.95 17.33
CA PRO A 199 -1.60 -18.11 16.99
C PRO A 199 -1.35 -18.98 15.75
N ALA A 200 -2.10 -20.06 15.54
CA ALA A 200 -1.94 -20.93 14.38
C ALA A 200 -2.40 -20.20 13.10
N MET A 201 -3.54 -19.51 13.18
CA MET A 201 -4.04 -18.67 12.09
C MET A 201 -3.07 -17.52 11.80
N ALA A 202 -2.54 -16.84 12.82
CA ALA A 202 -1.60 -15.74 12.66
C ALA A 202 -0.32 -16.19 11.95
N THR A 203 0.23 -17.35 12.31
CA THR A 203 1.40 -17.94 11.64
C THR A 203 1.12 -18.24 10.18
N PHE A 204 -0.01 -18.88 9.89
CA PHE A 204 -0.44 -19.18 8.52
C PHE A 204 -0.58 -17.91 7.66
N VAL A 205 -1.38 -16.94 8.12
CA VAL A 205 -1.66 -15.75 7.31
C VAL A 205 -0.46 -14.81 7.19
N ALA A 206 0.42 -14.75 8.19
CA ALA A 206 1.65 -13.97 8.13
C ALA A 206 2.60 -14.49 7.05
N ARG A 207 2.75 -15.82 6.95
CA ARG A 207 3.52 -16.50 5.91
C ARG A 207 2.90 -16.26 4.53
N ALA A 208 1.59 -16.50 4.39
CA ALA A 208 0.83 -16.29 3.16
C ALA A 208 0.87 -14.83 2.66
N ALA A 209 0.91 -13.87 3.57
CA ALA A 209 0.97 -12.45 3.24
C ALA A 209 2.38 -11.92 2.95
N GLN A 210 3.43 -12.74 3.15
CA GLN A 210 4.83 -12.38 2.85
C GLN A 210 5.25 -11.03 3.46
N GLY A 211 4.93 -10.81 4.74
CA GLY A 211 5.28 -9.60 5.48
C GLY A 211 4.30 -8.43 5.34
N HIS A 212 3.25 -8.55 4.53
CA HIS A 212 2.24 -7.51 4.38
C HIS A 212 1.18 -7.59 5.49
N ILE A 213 1.33 -6.77 6.57
CA ILE A 213 0.47 -6.82 7.77
C ILE A 213 -1.01 -6.65 7.43
N GLY A 214 -1.37 -5.66 6.61
CA GLY A 214 -2.78 -5.44 6.22
C GLY A 214 -3.40 -6.61 5.46
N ARG A 215 -2.61 -7.28 4.60
CA ARG A 215 -3.03 -8.50 3.91
C ARG A 215 -3.17 -9.68 4.88
N ALA A 216 -2.22 -9.85 5.79
CA ALA A 216 -2.27 -10.88 6.81
C ALA A 216 -3.52 -10.73 7.70
N LYS A 217 -3.82 -9.51 8.15
CA LYS A 217 -5.04 -9.20 8.89
C LYS A 217 -6.30 -9.55 8.10
N ARG A 218 -6.37 -9.16 6.82
CA ARG A 218 -7.50 -9.50 5.95
C ARG A 218 -7.67 -11.02 5.82
N LEU A 219 -6.59 -11.76 5.55
CA LEU A 219 -6.66 -13.23 5.48
C LEU A 219 -7.05 -13.87 6.81
N ALA A 220 -6.75 -13.25 7.96
CA ALA A 220 -7.16 -13.74 9.26
C ALA A 220 -8.67 -13.59 9.50
N THR A 221 -9.27 -12.49 9.04
CA THR A 221 -10.65 -12.09 9.35
C THR A 221 -11.66 -12.42 8.25
N ASP A 222 -11.22 -12.58 7.00
CA ASP A 222 -12.05 -12.75 5.81
C ASP A 222 -11.85 -14.16 5.22
N GLU A 223 -12.87 -15.01 5.38
CA GLU A 223 -12.86 -16.38 4.84
C GLU A 223 -12.92 -16.39 3.32
N ASP A 224 -13.67 -15.50 2.71
CA ASP A 224 -13.78 -15.40 1.26
C ASP A 224 -12.44 -15.00 0.63
N ALA A 225 -11.66 -14.15 1.31
CA ALA A 225 -10.30 -13.84 0.87
C ALA A 225 -9.39 -15.07 0.89
N ARG A 226 -9.53 -15.96 1.91
CA ARG A 226 -8.80 -17.24 1.94
C ARG A 226 -9.24 -18.18 0.84
N MET A 227 -10.56 -18.29 0.60
CA MET A 227 -11.09 -19.14 -0.49
C MET A 227 -10.63 -18.65 -1.87
N ARG A 228 -10.67 -17.35 -2.12
CA ARG A 228 -10.17 -16.77 -3.38
C ARG A 228 -8.67 -17.07 -3.56
N ARG A 229 -7.85 -16.90 -2.51
CA ARG A 229 -6.44 -17.26 -2.55
C ARG A 229 -6.23 -18.75 -2.84
N HIS A 230 -6.97 -19.62 -2.17
CA HIS A 230 -6.90 -21.08 -2.40
C HIS A 230 -7.21 -21.42 -3.87
N ALA A 231 -8.25 -20.83 -4.46
CA ALA A 231 -8.60 -21.03 -5.86
C ALA A 231 -7.45 -20.62 -6.81
N VAL A 232 -6.81 -19.50 -6.55
CA VAL A 232 -5.64 -19.03 -7.33
C VAL A 232 -4.47 -20.01 -7.23
N LEU A 233 -4.16 -20.52 -6.02
CA LEU A 233 -3.05 -21.46 -5.81
C LEU A 233 -3.28 -22.82 -6.49
N ARG A 234 -4.53 -23.16 -6.75
CA ARG A 234 -4.90 -24.41 -7.47
C ARG A 234 -5.03 -24.25 -8.97
N LEU A 235 -5.04 -23.01 -9.48
CA LEU A 235 -5.10 -22.73 -10.91
C LEU A 235 -4.04 -23.51 -11.74
N PRO A 236 -2.76 -23.65 -11.31
CA PRO A 236 -1.77 -24.43 -12.05
C PRO A 236 -2.15 -25.87 -12.35
N LEU A 237 -3.06 -26.45 -11.55
CA LEU A 237 -3.52 -27.83 -11.71
C LEU A 237 -4.65 -27.99 -12.75
N SER A 238 -5.31 -26.88 -13.14
CA SER A 238 -6.44 -26.88 -14.08
C SER A 238 -6.05 -26.57 -15.52
N LEU A 239 -4.81 -26.19 -15.80
CA LEU A 239 -4.34 -25.72 -17.12
C LEU A 239 -4.06 -26.85 -18.12
N GLY A 240 -4.93 -27.88 -18.19
CA GLY A 240 -4.71 -29.05 -19.05
C GLY A 240 -4.87 -28.79 -20.55
N THR A 241 -5.81 -27.94 -20.94
CA THR A 241 -6.13 -27.59 -22.33
C THR A 241 -6.05 -26.09 -22.58
N LEU A 242 -6.04 -25.66 -23.83
CA LEU A 242 -6.11 -24.24 -24.17
C LEU A 242 -7.44 -23.61 -23.67
N ALA A 243 -8.54 -24.35 -23.81
CA ALA A 243 -9.84 -23.89 -23.35
C ALA A 243 -9.83 -23.64 -21.84
N SER A 244 -9.35 -24.61 -21.04
CA SER A 244 -9.27 -24.45 -19.58
C SER A 244 -8.30 -23.34 -19.16
N ALA A 245 -7.26 -23.05 -19.95
CA ALA A 245 -6.38 -21.92 -19.66
C ALA A 245 -7.08 -20.57 -19.88
N LEU A 246 -7.89 -20.43 -20.93
CA LEU A 246 -8.68 -19.22 -21.19
C LEU A 246 -9.83 -19.06 -20.20
N GLU A 247 -10.50 -20.14 -19.82
CA GLU A 247 -11.52 -20.14 -18.76
C GLU A 247 -10.93 -19.68 -17.42
N ALA A 248 -9.79 -20.24 -17.01
CA ALA A 248 -9.11 -19.85 -15.79
C ALA A 248 -8.69 -18.37 -15.77
N ALA A 249 -8.34 -17.81 -16.93
CA ALA A 249 -8.06 -16.38 -17.07
C ALA A 249 -9.32 -15.53 -16.87
N ALA A 250 -10.44 -15.94 -17.47
CA ALA A 250 -11.73 -15.26 -17.31
C ALA A 250 -12.21 -15.30 -15.87
N ASP A 251 -12.16 -16.46 -15.21
CA ASP A 251 -12.54 -16.66 -13.81
C ASP A 251 -11.70 -15.77 -12.86
N LEU A 252 -10.40 -15.68 -13.09
CA LEU A 252 -9.52 -14.81 -12.28
C LEU A 252 -9.90 -13.34 -12.42
N ILE A 253 -10.19 -12.89 -13.63
CA ILE A 253 -10.62 -11.50 -13.88
C ILE A 253 -12.00 -11.23 -13.28
N GLU A 254 -12.93 -12.16 -13.38
CA GLU A 254 -14.27 -12.04 -12.81
C GLU A 254 -14.19 -11.97 -11.28
N ALA A 255 -13.46 -12.89 -10.64
CA ALA A 255 -13.23 -12.89 -9.20
C ALA A 255 -12.60 -11.57 -8.70
N GLY A 256 -11.58 -11.06 -9.40
CA GLY A 256 -10.97 -9.77 -9.07
C GLY A 256 -11.91 -8.57 -9.26
N THR A 257 -12.83 -8.65 -10.22
CA THR A 257 -13.85 -7.63 -10.45
C THR A 257 -14.93 -7.66 -9.37
N ALA A 258 -15.39 -8.85 -8.99
CA ALA A 258 -16.37 -9.04 -7.92
C ALA A 258 -15.81 -8.52 -6.58
N GLU A 259 -14.58 -8.90 -6.23
CA GLU A 259 -13.89 -8.41 -5.02
C GLU A 259 -13.76 -6.88 -5.00
N ALA A 260 -13.42 -6.27 -6.13
CA ALA A 260 -13.30 -4.82 -6.23
C ALA A 260 -14.62 -4.10 -6.02
N ASN A 261 -15.69 -4.62 -6.61
CA ASN A 261 -17.04 -4.04 -6.48
C ASN A 261 -17.55 -4.16 -5.04
N GLU A 262 -17.36 -5.31 -4.40
CA GLU A 262 -17.71 -5.54 -3.00
C GLU A 262 -16.96 -4.59 -2.06
N ALA A 263 -15.65 -4.44 -2.26
CA ALA A 263 -14.80 -3.57 -1.43
C ALA A 263 -15.14 -2.08 -1.53
N THR A 264 -15.81 -1.62 -2.60
CA THR A 264 -16.15 -0.20 -2.81
C THR A 264 -17.63 0.12 -2.63
N ALA A 265 -18.51 -0.89 -2.62
CA ALA A 265 -19.97 -0.72 -2.65
C ALA A 265 -20.51 0.17 -1.51
N ASP A 266 -20.10 -0.08 -0.26
CA ASP A 266 -20.58 0.65 0.90
C ASP A 266 -20.13 2.12 0.86
N LEU A 267 -18.88 2.36 0.48
CA LEU A 267 -18.33 3.70 0.37
C LEU A 267 -19.01 4.49 -0.76
N ASP A 268 -19.21 3.85 -1.91
CA ASP A 268 -19.87 4.44 -3.06
C ASP A 268 -21.33 4.84 -2.74
N ALA A 269 -22.04 3.97 -2.02
CA ALA A 269 -23.40 4.23 -1.55
C ALA A 269 -23.45 5.41 -0.55
N LEU A 270 -22.52 5.42 0.42
CA LEU A 270 -22.42 6.50 1.42
C LEU A 270 -22.10 7.86 0.78
N GLU A 271 -21.20 7.90 -0.20
CA GLU A 271 -20.86 9.12 -0.93
C GLU A 271 -22.06 9.69 -1.68
N ILE A 272 -22.84 8.83 -2.34
CA ILE A 272 -24.07 9.23 -3.04
C ILE A 272 -25.10 9.80 -2.05
N GLU A 273 -25.25 9.16 -0.90
CA GLU A 273 -26.19 9.63 0.13
C GLU A 273 -25.76 10.96 0.72
N ASN A 274 -24.47 11.12 1.01
CA ASN A 274 -23.90 12.38 1.51
C ASN A 274 -24.07 13.51 0.49
N LEU A 275 -23.84 13.24 -0.81
CA LEU A 275 -24.07 14.22 -1.87
C LEU A 275 -25.54 14.65 -1.93
N LYS A 276 -26.47 13.69 -1.88
CA LYS A 276 -27.92 13.99 -1.84
C LYS A 276 -28.28 14.85 -0.65
N ARG A 277 -27.77 14.50 0.53
CA ARG A 277 -28.01 15.24 1.79
C ARG A 277 -27.43 16.66 1.72
N ALA A 278 -26.18 16.80 1.27
CA ALA A 278 -25.50 18.10 1.16
C ALA A 278 -26.20 19.05 0.17
N MET A 279 -26.82 18.51 -0.88
CA MET A 279 -27.53 19.31 -1.89
C MET A 279 -29.04 19.38 -1.64
N GLY A 280 -29.55 18.87 -0.53
CA GLY A 280 -30.97 18.95 -0.16
C GLY A 280 -31.91 18.16 -1.09
N VAL A 281 -31.43 17.07 -1.69
CA VAL A 281 -32.23 16.22 -2.57
C VAL A 281 -33.07 15.27 -1.73
N GLY A 282 -34.37 15.57 -1.56
CA GLY A 282 -35.36 14.71 -0.91
C GLY A 282 -36.08 13.80 -1.91
N GLN A 283 -36.82 12.78 -1.39
CA GLN A 283 -37.70 11.95 -2.24
C GLN A 283 -38.79 12.81 -2.90
N GLY A 284 -38.81 12.80 -4.25
CA GLY A 284 -39.83 13.53 -5.01
C GLY A 284 -39.53 15.02 -5.26
N SER A 285 -38.43 15.57 -4.78
CA SER A 285 -38.05 16.96 -5.02
C SER A 285 -37.38 17.17 -6.38
N ARG A 286 -37.58 18.34 -6.99
CA ARG A 286 -36.86 18.74 -8.21
C ARG A 286 -35.37 18.82 -7.91
N GLN A 287 -34.55 18.18 -8.74
CA GLN A 287 -33.09 18.21 -8.56
C GLN A 287 -32.54 19.63 -8.57
N PRO A 288 -31.75 20.04 -7.58
CA PRO A 288 -31.18 21.38 -7.52
C PRO A 288 -30.15 21.61 -8.64
N PRO A 289 -29.94 22.84 -9.08
CA PRO A 289 -28.91 23.18 -10.04
C PRO A 289 -27.54 22.73 -9.55
N GLY A 290 -26.75 22.04 -10.40
CA GLY A 290 -25.42 21.53 -10.04
C GLY A 290 -25.40 20.10 -9.51
N PHE A 291 -26.52 19.48 -9.15
CA PHE A 291 -26.53 18.08 -8.66
C PHE A 291 -26.09 17.08 -9.74
N ALA A 292 -26.62 17.17 -10.95
CA ALA A 292 -26.28 16.26 -12.04
C ALA A 292 -24.78 16.30 -12.43
N PRO A 293 -24.12 17.46 -12.56
CA PRO A 293 -22.70 17.57 -12.77
C PRO A 293 -21.87 16.97 -11.59
N ALA A 294 -22.27 17.24 -10.33
CA ALA A 294 -21.60 16.70 -9.15
C ALA A 294 -21.70 15.17 -9.08
N LEU A 295 -22.90 14.63 -9.36
CA LEU A 295 -23.12 13.18 -9.42
C LEU A 295 -22.30 12.53 -10.54
N LYS A 296 -22.19 13.16 -11.71
CA LYS A 296 -21.37 12.66 -12.83
C LYS A 296 -19.88 12.63 -12.47
N GLU A 297 -19.39 13.67 -11.80
CA GLU A 297 -17.98 13.70 -11.36
C GLU A 297 -17.71 12.64 -10.28
N MET A 298 -18.62 12.47 -9.31
CA MET A 298 -18.53 11.40 -8.31
C MET A 298 -18.53 10.02 -8.98
N ALA A 299 -19.44 9.74 -9.90
CA ALA A 299 -19.49 8.47 -10.62
C ALA A 299 -18.19 8.20 -11.41
N ARG A 300 -17.54 9.24 -11.95
CA ARG A 300 -16.22 9.13 -12.59
C ARG A 300 -15.15 8.73 -11.59
N GLN A 301 -15.16 9.31 -10.39
CA GLN A 301 -14.22 8.98 -9.32
C GLN A 301 -14.44 7.54 -8.80
N GLN A 302 -15.70 7.15 -8.59
CA GLN A 302 -16.08 5.78 -8.18
C GLN A 302 -15.63 4.74 -9.21
N LYS A 303 -15.86 5.00 -10.51
CA LYS A 303 -15.37 4.11 -11.59
C LYS A 303 -13.84 3.97 -11.61
N ALA A 304 -13.11 5.07 -11.39
CA ALA A 304 -11.66 5.04 -11.35
C ALA A 304 -11.15 4.26 -10.12
N ARG A 305 -11.80 4.42 -8.95
CA ARG A 305 -11.54 3.65 -7.73
C ARG A 305 -11.78 2.14 -7.94
N ALA A 306 -12.91 1.77 -8.53
CA ALA A 306 -13.22 0.38 -8.86
C ALA A 306 -12.20 -0.22 -9.83
N THR A 307 -11.75 0.56 -10.84
CA THR A 307 -10.70 0.14 -11.76
C THR A 307 -9.38 -0.13 -11.05
N ARG A 308 -8.97 0.73 -10.10
CA ARG A 308 -7.78 0.54 -9.29
C ARG A 308 -7.94 -0.69 -8.39
N SER A 309 -9.04 -0.78 -7.63
CA SER A 309 -9.30 -1.90 -6.73
C SER A 309 -9.24 -3.24 -7.46
N ARG A 310 -9.78 -3.32 -8.68
CA ARG A 310 -9.69 -4.51 -9.54
C ARG A 310 -8.25 -4.83 -9.93
N ARG A 311 -7.44 -3.84 -10.32
CA ARG A 311 -6.03 -4.07 -10.63
C ARG A 311 -5.26 -4.57 -9.42
N ASP A 312 -5.47 -3.97 -8.25
CA ASP A 312 -4.85 -4.37 -7.00
C ASP A 312 -5.26 -5.79 -6.59
N SER A 313 -6.51 -6.21 -6.88
CA SER A 313 -6.99 -7.58 -6.64
C SER A 313 -6.31 -8.60 -7.57
N ILE A 314 -6.24 -8.27 -8.86
CA ILE A 314 -5.55 -9.12 -9.84
C ILE A 314 -4.05 -9.22 -9.51
N ASP A 315 -3.39 -8.12 -9.18
CA ASP A 315 -1.97 -8.11 -8.81
C ASP A 315 -1.70 -9.01 -7.60
N ARG A 316 -2.58 -8.98 -6.58
CA ARG A 316 -2.48 -9.89 -5.43
C ARG A 316 -2.58 -11.36 -5.85
N ALA A 317 -3.49 -11.70 -6.76
CA ALA A 317 -3.62 -13.05 -7.27
C ALA A 317 -2.37 -13.50 -8.05
N LEU A 318 -1.79 -12.61 -8.84
CA LEU A 318 -0.54 -12.88 -9.57
C LEU A 318 0.65 -13.07 -8.61
N ILE A 319 0.73 -12.30 -7.53
CA ILE A 319 1.74 -12.50 -6.47
C ILE A 319 1.56 -13.86 -5.80
N ASP A 320 0.33 -14.29 -5.52
CA ASP A 320 0.05 -15.62 -4.96
C ASP A 320 0.52 -16.71 -5.91
N LEU A 321 0.22 -16.57 -7.20
CA LEU A 321 0.63 -17.52 -8.23
C LEU A 321 2.18 -17.57 -8.39
N ALA A 322 2.86 -16.42 -8.35
CA ALA A 322 4.31 -16.35 -8.34
C ALA A 322 4.90 -17.06 -7.11
N SER A 323 4.28 -16.87 -5.94
CA SER A 323 4.70 -17.54 -4.70
C SER A 323 4.52 -19.07 -4.75
N PHE A 324 3.47 -19.56 -5.42
CA PHE A 324 3.28 -20.97 -5.67
C PHE A 324 4.41 -21.58 -6.51
N TYR A 325 4.77 -20.93 -7.62
CA TYR A 325 5.87 -21.40 -8.45
C TYR A 325 7.25 -21.23 -7.78
N ARG A 326 7.42 -20.22 -6.92
CA ARG A 326 8.62 -20.12 -6.06
C ARG A 326 8.73 -21.36 -5.17
N ASP A 327 7.63 -21.80 -4.56
CA ASP A 327 7.64 -22.99 -3.71
C ASP A 327 7.88 -24.28 -4.52
N VAL A 328 7.37 -24.36 -5.75
CA VAL A 328 7.73 -25.43 -6.70
C VAL A 328 9.24 -25.48 -6.94
N LEU A 329 9.86 -24.32 -7.19
CA LEU A 329 11.30 -24.24 -7.43
C LEU A 329 12.12 -24.62 -6.17
N VAL A 330 11.66 -24.24 -4.97
CA VAL A 330 12.27 -24.64 -3.68
C VAL A 330 12.32 -26.16 -3.55
N LEU A 331 11.21 -26.86 -3.83
CA LEU A 331 11.16 -28.33 -3.79
C LEU A 331 12.04 -28.96 -4.87
N GLN A 332 12.05 -28.41 -6.08
CA GLN A 332 12.91 -28.90 -7.17
C GLN A 332 14.39 -28.75 -6.88
N ALA A 333 14.78 -27.68 -6.18
CA ALA A 333 16.16 -27.42 -5.77
C ALA A 333 16.58 -28.21 -4.53
N GLY A 334 15.66 -28.85 -3.81
CA GLY A 334 15.92 -29.51 -2.53
C GLY A 334 16.40 -28.55 -1.44
N ALA A 335 16.00 -27.27 -1.54
CA ALA A 335 16.43 -26.25 -0.58
C ALA A 335 15.66 -26.38 0.75
N ASP A 336 16.42 -26.29 1.87
CA ASP A 336 15.85 -26.27 3.22
C ASP A 336 15.32 -24.86 3.57
N VAL A 337 14.24 -24.47 2.91
CA VAL A 337 13.56 -23.18 3.09
C VAL A 337 12.09 -23.43 3.30
N GLU A 338 11.50 -22.71 4.24
CA GLU A 338 10.06 -22.78 4.52
C GLU A 338 9.24 -22.37 3.28
N LEU A 339 8.20 -23.17 2.98
CA LEU A 339 7.27 -22.87 1.89
C LEU A 339 6.32 -21.75 2.31
N VAL A 340 6.05 -20.83 1.40
CA VAL A 340 5.03 -19.76 1.58
C VAL A 340 3.62 -20.37 1.61
N ASN A 341 3.38 -21.39 0.77
CA ASN A 341 2.07 -22.03 0.59
C ASN A 341 2.10 -23.48 1.12
N ASP A 342 2.51 -23.65 2.38
CA ASP A 342 2.64 -24.99 2.97
C ASP A 342 1.31 -25.75 3.06
N GLU A 343 0.19 -25.03 3.14
CA GLU A 343 -1.16 -25.59 3.07
C GLU A 343 -1.47 -26.25 1.72
N GLU A 344 -0.77 -25.86 0.65
CA GLU A 344 -0.89 -26.44 -0.70
C GLU A 344 0.34 -27.32 -1.07
N ARG A 345 1.06 -27.83 -0.07
CA ARG A 345 2.29 -28.63 -0.26
C ARG A 345 2.10 -29.79 -1.24
N GLU A 346 0.97 -30.46 -1.22
CA GLU A 346 0.67 -31.57 -2.16
C GLU A 346 0.54 -31.07 -3.61
N ALA A 347 -0.13 -29.94 -3.83
CA ALA A 347 -0.27 -29.32 -5.14
C ALA A 347 1.09 -28.86 -5.67
N VAL A 348 1.87 -28.17 -4.82
CA VAL A 348 3.24 -27.72 -5.13
C VAL A 348 4.13 -28.90 -5.49
N ALA A 349 4.12 -29.97 -4.68
CA ALA A 349 4.90 -31.18 -4.91
C ALA A 349 4.50 -31.92 -6.19
N ARG A 350 3.21 -31.91 -6.55
CA ARG A 350 2.73 -32.47 -7.82
C ARG A 350 3.33 -31.74 -9.01
N VAL A 351 3.28 -30.40 -9.02
CA VAL A 351 3.86 -29.59 -10.09
C VAL A 351 5.38 -29.73 -10.12
N ALA A 352 6.04 -29.78 -8.96
CA ALA A 352 7.49 -29.98 -8.88
C ALA A 352 7.97 -31.28 -9.52
N ARG A 353 7.20 -32.36 -9.36
CA ARG A 353 7.52 -33.67 -9.99
C ARG A 353 7.24 -33.72 -11.49
N THR A 354 6.33 -32.91 -12.00
CA THR A 354 5.88 -32.96 -13.40
C THR A 354 6.48 -31.87 -14.28
N SER A 355 7.34 -31.02 -13.72
CA SER A 355 8.02 -29.93 -14.44
C SER A 355 9.49 -29.84 -14.06
N SER A 356 10.31 -29.26 -14.96
CA SER A 356 11.70 -28.97 -14.71
C SER A 356 11.88 -27.57 -14.07
N PRO A 357 13.01 -27.29 -13.39
CA PRO A 357 13.31 -25.95 -12.86
C PRO A 357 13.27 -24.86 -13.93
N VAL A 358 13.72 -25.17 -15.17
CA VAL A 358 13.68 -24.22 -16.29
C VAL A 358 12.23 -23.88 -16.68
N GLN A 359 11.35 -24.87 -16.70
CA GLN A 359 9.92 -24.62 -16.95
C GLN A 359 9.29 -23.80 -15.82
N THR A 360 9.67 -24.08 -14.58
CA THR A 360 9.16 -23.32 -13.43
C THR A 360 9.60 -21.85 -13.48
N LEU A 361 10.85 -21.58 -13.86
CA LEU A 361 11.34 -20.21 -14.05
C LEU A 361 10.58 -19.48 -15.17
N ARG A 362 10.34 -20.14 -16.31
CA ARG A 362 9.52 -19.55 -17.40
C ARG A 362 8.10 -19.22 -16.95
N ARG A 363 7.52 -20.05 -16.09
CA ARG A 363 6.19 -19.77 -15.49
C ARG A 363 6.21 -18.57 -14.57
N ILE A 364 7.26 -18.42 -13.75
CA ILE A 364 7.45 -17.22 -12.93
C ILE A 364 7.58 -15.99 -13.84
N ASP A 365 8.39 -16.05 -14.88
CA ASP A 365 8.55 -14.96 -15.84
C ASP A 365 7.22 -14.60 -16.51
N ALA A 366 6.40 -15.58 -16.89
CA ALA A 366 5.08 -15.32 -17.47
C ALA A 366 4.15 -14.56 -16.51
N VAL A 367 4.19 -14.88 -15.22
CA VAL A 367 3.43 -14.16 -14.19
C VAL A 367 3.94 -12.72 -14.04
N LEU A 368 5.26 -12.52 -14.00
CA LEU A 368 5.86 -11.19 -13.87
C LEU A 368 5.56 -10.31 -15.09
N ILE A 369 5.68 -10.87 -16.30
CA ILE A 369 5.32 -10.17 -17.56
C ILE A 369 3.84 -9.73 -17.54
N ALA A 370 2.93 -10.57 -17.07
CA ALA A 370 1.52 -10.20 -16.96
C ALA A 370 1.29 -9.05 -15.97
N ARG A 371 2.01 -9.02 -14.85
CA ARG A 371 1.98 -7.93 -13.87
C ARG A 371 2.47 -6.63 -14.50
N ASP A 372 3.64 -6.65 -15.14
CA ASP A 372 4.22 -5.48 -15.80
C ASP A 372 3.30 -4.94 -16.90
N ALA A 373 2.67 -5.82 -17.68
CA ALA A 373 1.72 -5.43 -18.70
C ALA A 373 0.48 -4.73 -18.13
N ILE A 374 -0.05 -5.22 -17.00
CA ILE A 374 -1.21 -4.60 -16.31
C ILE A 374 -0.80 -3.24 -15.73
N ASP A 375 0.39 -3.10 -15.17
CA ASP A 375 0.92 -1.82 -14.67
C ASP A 375 1.13 -0.83 -15.80
N ALA A 376 1.58 -1.29 -16.96
CA ALA A 376 1.68 -0.50 -18.20
C ALA A 376 0.31 -0.22 -18.87
N ALA A 377 -0.79 -0.50 -18.18
CA ALA A 377 -2.17 -0.25 -18.63
C ALA A 377 -2.66 -1.12 -19.80
N ALA A 378 -2.08 -2.28 -20.03
CA ALA A 378 -2.67 -3.29 -20.92
C ALA A 378 -4.04 -3.76 -20.42
N ALA A 379 -4.85 -4.30 -21.32
CA ALA A 379 -6.14 -4.90 -20.95
C ALA A 379 -5.90 -6.11 -20.03
N PRO A 380 -6.40 -6.11 -18.78
CA PRO A 380 -6.08 -7.16 -17.82
C PRO A 380 -6.42 -8.57 -18.30
N LEU A 381 -7.55 -8.75 -18.99
CA LEU A 381 -7.95 -10.05 -19.53
C LEU A 381 -6.89 -10.59 -20.51
N LEU A 382 -6.44 -9.78 -21.47
CA LEU A 382 -5.44 -10.21 -22.45
C LEU A 382 -4.09 -10.56 -21.80
N ALA A 383 -3.67 -9.80 -20.80
CA ALA A 383 -2.44 -10.08 -20.06
C ALA A 383 -2.53 -11.41 -19.30
N VAL A 384 -3.67 -11.67 -18.65
CA VAL A 384 -3.89 -12.91 -17.89
C VAL A 384 -4.10 -14.12 -18.83
N GLU A 385 -4.77 -13.97 -19.97
CA GLU A 385 -4.89 -15.03 -20.99
C GLU A 385 -3.50 -15.41 -21.55
N ALA A 386 -2.69 -14.43 -21.91
CA ALA A 386 -1.32 -14.70 -22.38
C ALA A 386 -0.49 -15.43 -21.32
N MET A 387 -0.64 -15.03 -20.04
CA MET A 387 0.00 -15.69 -18.90
C MET A 387 -0.48 -17.14 -18.76
N THR A 388 -1.79 -17.42 -18.68
CA THR A 388 -2.31 -18.77 -18.44
C THR A 388 -1.95 -19.72 -19.59
N VAL A 389 -1.94 -19.25 -20.82
CA VAL A 389 -1.45 -20.01 -21.99
C VAL A 389 0.04 -20.33 -21.84
N SER A 390 0.86 -19.37 -21.39
CA SER A 390 2.30 -19.57 -21.15
C SER A 390 2.54 -20.53 -19.97
N LEU A 391 1.78 -20.43 -18.89
CA LEU A 391 1.86 -21.35 -17.73
C LEU A 391 1.58 -22.80 -18.12
N ARG A 392 0.67 -23.03 -19.06
CA ARG A 392 0.35 -24.37 -19.60
C ARG A 392 1.51 -24.92 -20.42
N ALA A 393 2.15 -24.07 -21.23
CA ALA A 393 3.23 -24.51 -22.13
C ALA A 393 4.54 -24.84 -21.39
N GLY A 394 4.82 -24.22 -20.27
CA GLY A 394 5.98 -24.45 -19.39
C GLY A 394 7.18 -23.64 -19.77
#